data_4c6a6b9fb06f5cdf4650938431af2f3c
#
_entry.id   4c6a6b9fb06f5cdf4650938431af2f3c
#
_cell.length_a   1.000
_cell.length_b   1.000
_cell.length_c   1.000
_cell.angle_alpha   90.00
_cell.angle_beta   90.00
_cell.angle_gamma   90.00
#
_symmetry.space_group_name_H-M   'P 1'
#
loop_
_entity.id
_entity.type
_entity.pdbx_description
1 polymer ?
#
loop_
_entity_poly.entity_id
_entity_poly.type
_entity_poly.pdbx_seq_one_letter_code
_entity_poly.pdbx_strand_id
1 'polypeptide(L)'
;MSSQTFGPLYREHLLLNAVFEDPEDGNPPRPATYPGSMPLSFVREGAFLVDLTGAAFCGRTLGVGECAFEPSLTGDASVNAIPLCLRTGNSEYVLLDPTDRGETLVAWLGFLANLEQDGCAPYAGTEVESAQGMLVPLLLCGAKARDVLADYVKSPSDLPRPGRVAQIKLDSILCVVAAAPLPHAGVDAFLVFVSPAQATILWRSFLSFQEVSPAGTVILDKLVRQGLPWGEAASSLGRVEPGQEALSAWGLLRPDSDFIGARALLGQR
;
A
#
# COMPACT_ATOMS: atom_id res chain seq x y z
N MET A 1 7.13 4.52 29.46
CA MET A 1 5.97 3.67 29.12
C MET A 1 5.23 4.38 28.01
N SER A 2 5.49 4.05 26.76
CA SER A 2 4.71 4.59 25.64
C SER A 2 3.34 3.94 25.66
N SER A 3 2.29 4.73 25.79
CA SER A 3 0.92 4.26 25.64
C SER A 3 0.78 3.78 24.19
N GLN A 4 0.68 2.47 23.98
CA GLN A 4 0.32 1.94 22.69
C GLN A 4 -1.08 2.46 22.33
N THR A 5 -1.13 3.28 21.30
CA THR A 5 -2.39 3.79 20.78
C THR A 5 -2.94 2.73 19.87
N PHE A 6 -3.92 1.98 20.33
CA PHE A 6 -4.66 1.03 19.49
C PHE A 6 -5.40 1.82 18.40
N GLY A 7 -5.39 1.30 17.18
CA GLY A 7 -6.11 1.95 16.08
C GLY A 7 -7.63 1.97 16.27
N PRO A 8 -8.34 2.77 15.47
CA PRO A 8 -9.77 3.04 15.64
C PRO A 8 -10.67 1.81 15.56
N LEU A 9 -10.23 0.76 14.88
CA LEU A 9 -10.99 -0.48 14.72
C LEU A 9 -10.72 -1.55 15.79
N TYR A 10 -9.78 -1.31 16.72
CA TYR A 10 -9.43 -2.29 17.75
C TYR A 10 -10.64 -2.81 18.54
N ARG A 11 -11.51 -1.89 18.94
CA ARG A 11 -12.73 -2.24 19.69
C ARG A 11 -13.70 -3.08 18.85
N GLU A 12 -13.79 -2.80 17.56
CA GLU A 12 -14.65 -3.57 16.64
C GLU A 12 -14.13 -5.00 16.48
N HIS A 13 -12.82 -5.18 16.42
CA HIS A 13 -12.21 -6.50 16.36
C HIS A 13 -12.47 -7.32 17.63
N LEU A 14 -12.41 -6.70 18.82
CA LEU A 14 -12.78 -7.35 20.07
C LEU A 14 -14.25 -7.82 20.06
N LEU A 15 -15.16 -7.00 19.56
CA LEU A 15 -16.58 -7.34 19.45
C LEU A 15 -16.84 -8.51 18.48
N LEU A 16 -15.97 -8.71 17.50
CA LEU A 16 -16.02 -9.81 16.54
C LEU A 16 -15.23 -11.04 16.98
N ASN A 17 -14.79 -11.09 18.25
CA ASN A 17 -13.97 -12.18 18.80
C ASN A 17 -12.67 -12.41 18.02
N ALA A 18 -11.99 -11.36 17.63
CA ALA A 18 -10.69 -11.46 16.99
C ALA A 18 -9.69 -12.16 17.90
N VAL A 19 -8.93 -13.08 17.31
CA VAL A 19 -7.83 -13.76 18.01
C VAL A 19 -6.59 -12.87 17.86
N PHE A 20 -5.96 -12.59 18.98
CA PHE A 20 -4.72 -11.84 19.06
C PHE A 20 -3.55 -12.81 19.19
N GLU A 21 -2.45 -12.55 18.52
CA GLU A 21 -1.22 -13.33 18.75
C GLU A 21 -0.66 -12.98 20.14
N ASP A 22 -0.31 -14.00 20.91
CA ASP A 22 0.41 -13.81 22.16
C ASP A 22 1.81 -13.26 21.84
N PRO A 23 2.23 -12.17 22.48
CA PRO A 23 3.55 -11.61 22.23
C PRO A 23 4.62 -12.53 22.84
N GLU A 24 5.56 -12.98 22.02
CA GLU A 24 6.71 -13.77 22.49
C GLU A 24 7.64 -12.95 23.40
N ASP A 25 7.53 -11.61 23.46
CA ASP A 25 8.47 -10.71 24.15
C ASP A 25 7.81 -9.68 25.09
N GLY A 26 6.69 -10.00 25.73
CA GLY A 26 6.07 -9.08 26.73
C GLY A 26 5.47 -7.80 26.13
N ASN A 27 5.34 -7.68 24.82
CA ASN A 27 4.54 -6.69 24.15
C ASN A 27 3.04 -7.06 24.24
N PRO A 28 2.12 -6.10 24.35
CA PRO A 28 0.70 -6.42 24.35
C PRO A 28 0.31 -7.10 23.04
N PRO A 29 -0.65 -8.06 23.11
CA PRO A 29 -1.06 -8.84 21.96
C PRO A 29 -1.53 -7.95 20.81
N ARG A 30 -1.03 -8.20 19.60
CA ARG A 30 -1.50 -7.55 18.38
C ARG A 30 -2.70 -8.31 17.84
N PRO A 31 -3.77 -7.61 17.41
CA PRO A 31 -4.87 -8.30 16.75
C PRO A 31 -4.38 -8.99 15.48
N ALA A 32 -4.53 -10.30 15.38
CA ALA A 32 -4.26 -11.05 14.15
C ALA A 32 -5.14 -10.60 12.96
N THR A 33 -6.05 -9.68 13.21
CA THR A 33 -7.07 -9.20 12.27
C THR A 33 -7.07 -7.69 12.13
N TYR A 34 -5.91 -7.05 12.01
CA TYR A 34 -5.85 -5.61 12.05
C TYR A 34 -5.70 -4.95 10.67
N PRO A 35 -6.79 -4.47 10.03
CA PRO A 35 -6.66 -3.73 8.77
C PRO A 35 -5.91 -2.40 8.91
N GLY A 36 -5.77 -1.88 10.13
CA GLY A 36 -5.06 -0.65 10.41
C GLY A 36 -3.57 -0.83 10.73
N SER A 37 -3.03 -2.06 10.64
CA SER A 37 -1.59 -2.31 10.87
C SER A 37 -0.76 -2.25 9.59
N MET A 38 -1.40 -2.11 8.42
CA MET A 38 -0.65 -1.91 7.18
C MET A 38 0.04 -0.54 7.22
N PRO A 39 1.36 -0.50 7.03
CA PRO A 39 2.09 0.75 6.95
C PRO A 39 1.57 1.58 5.77
N LEU A 40 1.10 2.76 6.07
CA LEU A 40 0.62 3.73 5.10
C LEU A 40 1.56 4.92 5.10
N SER A 41 2.04 5.31 3.93
CA SER A 41 2.95 6.44 3.78
C SER A 41 2.44 7.42 2.74
N PHE A 42 2.62 8.70 2.99
CA PHE A 42 2.47 9.76 2.01
C PHE A 42 3.84 10.19 1.50
N VAL A 43 3.93 10.38 0.19
CA VAL A 43 5.07 11.04 -0.44
C VAL A 43 4.53 12.26 -1.18
N ARG A 44 5.00 13.43 -0.78
CA ARG A 44 4.71 14.70 -1.46
C ARG A 44 6.00 15.20 -2.08
N GLU A 45 5.95 15.47 -3.36
CA GLU A 45 7.10 15.99 -4.11
C GLU A 45 6.98 17.49 -4.29
N GLY A 46 8.08 18.18 -4.03
CA GLY A 46 8.20 19.60 -4.31
C GLY A 46 8.25 19.89 -5.83
N ALA A 47 8.25 21.16 -6.19
CA ALA A 47 8.22 21.62 -7.59
C ALA A 47 9.55 21.42 -8.35
N PHE A 48 10.39 20.46 -8.01
CA PHE A 48 11.69 20.24 -8.60
C PHE A 48 11.69 19.21 -9.73
N LEU A 49 12.67 19.37 -10.65
CA LEU A 49 12.80 18.62 -11.91
C LEU A 49 13.12 17.13 -11.75
N VAL A 50 13.47 16.65 -10.57
CA VAL A 50 13.82 15.26 -10.33
C VAL A 50 12.71 14.59 -9.50
N ASP A 51 12.04 13.65 -10.12
CA ASP A 51 10.97 12.86 -9.49
C ASP A 51 11.59 11.76 -8.61
N LEU A 52 11.50 11.91 -7.28
CA LEU A 52 11.98 10.89 -6.35
C LEU A 52 11.26 9.55 -6.58
N THR A 53 9.97 9.57 -6.85
CA THR A 53 9.22 8.33 -7.07
C THR A 53 9.69 7.64 -8.34
N GLY A 54 10.01 8.39 -9.39
CA GLY A 54 10.63 7.85 -10.60
C GLY A 54 11.99 7.22 -10.35
N ALA A 55 12.82 7.79 -9.47
CA ALA A 55 14.12 7.23 -9.12
C ALA A 55 14.04 6.06 -8.12
N ALA A 56 13.14 6.14 -7.14
CA ALA A 56 13.04 5.16 -6.04
C ALA A 56 12.35 3.85 -6.44
N PHE A 57 11.54 3.86 -7.50
CA PHE A 57 10.78 2.69 -7.97
C PHE A 57 11.20 2.28 -9.37
N CYS A 58 11.28 0.96 -9.60
CA CYS A 58 11.69 0.40 -10.89
C CYS A 58 10.51 0.01 -11.79
N GLY A 59 9.30 0.21 -11.34
CA GLY A 59 8.09 -0.06 -12.10
C GLY A 59 7.71 1.06 -13.07
N ARG A 60 6.45 1.12 -13.45
CA ARG A 60 5.97 2.09 -14.45
C ARG A 60 5.78 3.50 -13.84
N THR A 61 5.88 4.53 -14.67
CA THR A 61 5.48 5.87 -14.27
C THR A 61 3.95 5.95 -14.19
N LEU A 62 3.42 6.37 -13.03
CA LEU A 62 1.99 6.51 -12.82
C LEU A 62 1.49 7.90 -13.27
N GLY A 63 0.36 7.93 -13.98
CA GLY A 63 -0.42 9.14 -14.17
C GLY A 63 -1.29 9.47 -12.95
N VAL A 64 -1.72 10.73 -12.81
CA VAL A 64 -2.68 11.11 -11.75
C VAL A 64 -3.96 10.28 -11.89
N GLY A 65 -4.44 9.73 -10.78
CA GLY A 65 -5.58 8.82 -10.76
C GLY A 65 -5.24 7.38 -11.11
N GLU A 66 -3.95 7.02 -11.18
CA GLU A 66 -3.50 5.65 -11.38
C GLU A 66 -2.93 5.04 -10.09
N CYS A 67 -3.00 3.71 -10.01
CA CYS A 67 -2.31 2.95 -8.99
C CYS A 67 -1.72 1.65 -9.55
N ALA A 68 -0.58 1.24 -9.02
CA ALA A 68 0.06 -0.03 -9.33
C ALA A 68 0.96 -0.48 -8.18
N PHE A 69 1.31 -1.74 -8.17
CA PHE A 69 2.40 -2.22 -7.34
C PHE A 69 3.73 -1.85 -7.97
N GLU A 70 4.59 -1.19 -7.19
CA GLU A 70 5.84 -0.62 -7.68
C GLU A 70 7.01 -1.06 -6.79
N PRO A 71 7.95 -1.87 -7.29
CA PRO A 71 9.09 -2.27 -6.48
C PRO A 71 10.05 -1.12 -6.21
N SER A 72 10.40 -0.93 -4.96
CA SER A 72 11.51 -0.11 -4.53
C SER A 72 12.74 -0.99 -4.33
N LEU A 73 13.84 -0.64 -4.98
CA LEU A 73 15.11 -1.35 -4.89
C LEU A 73 16.14 -0.54 -4.13
N THR A 74 17.08 -1.24 -3.51
CA THR A 74 18.31 -0.66 -2.98
C THR A 74 19.40 -0.63 -4.07
N GLY A 75 20.50 0.05 -3.83
CA GLY A 75 21.58 0.20 -4.82
C GLY A 75 22.20 -1.11 -5.31
N ASP A 76 22.07 -2.19 -4.56
CA ASP A 76 22.50 -3.55 -4.88
C ASP A 76 21.42 -4.43 -5.52
N ALA A 77 20.31 -3.81 -5.97
CA ALA A 77 19.14 -4.45 -6.57
C ALA A 77 18.34 -5.38 -5.64
N SER A 78 18.56 -5.33 -4.33
CA SER A 78 17.66 -6.01 -3.39
C SER A 78 16.32 -5.27 -3.34
N VAL A 79 15.22 -6.03 -3.22
CA VAL A 79 13.89 -5.48 -3.01
C VAL A 79 13.78 -4.93 -1.60
N ASN A 80 13.54 -3.63 -1.50
CA ASN A 80 13.23 -2.96 -0.25
C ASN A 80 11.76 -3.20 0.15
N ALA A 81 10.82 -2.90 -0.77
CA ALA A 81 9.40 -3.15 -0.63
C ALA A 81 8.71 -3.17 -2.00
N ILE A 82 7.49 -3.70 -2.07
CA ILE A 82 6.63 -3.65 -3.28
C ILE A 82 5.26 -3.07 -2.87
N PRO A 83 5.20 -1.78 -2.54
CA PRO A 83 3.94 -1.15 -2.14
C PRO A 83 2.96 -1.01 -3.32
N LEU A 84 1.69 -0.90 -3.00
CA LEU A 84 0.72 -0.31 -3.90
C LEU A 84 0.91 1.21 -3.85
N CYS A 85 1.38 1.78 -4.96
CA CYS A 85 1.55 3.22 -5.14
C CYS A 85 0.30 3.80 -5.77
N LEU A 86 -0.25 4.86 -5.20
CA LEU A 86 -1.41 5.58 -5.68
C LEU A 86 -0.99 7.02 -5.97
N ARG A 87 -1.09 7.47 -7.22
CA ARG A 87 -0.86 8.88 -7.54
C ARG A 87 -2.17 9.65 -7.41
N THR A 88 -2.36 10.32 -6.29
CA THR A 88 -3.59 11.05 -5.95
C THR A 88 -3.60 12.48 -6.45
N GLY A 89 -2.42 13.03 -6.76
CA GLY A 89 -2.26 14.40 -7.25
C GLY A 89 -1.05 14.55 -8.16
N ASN A 90 -0.79 15.77 -8.62
CA ASN A 90 0.36 16.06 -9.49
C ASN A 90 1.70 15.76 -8.79
N SER A 91 1.77 16.05 -7.49
CA SER A 91 2.94 15.88 -6.64
C SER A 91 2.60 15.15 -5.33
N GLU A 92 1.59 14.28 -5.35
CA GLU A 92 1.14 13.55 -4.17
C GLU A 92 0.93 12.07 -4.49
N TYR A 93 1.53 11.24 -3.64
CA TYR A 93 1.38 9.80 -3.69
C TYR A 93 0.96 9.27 -2.32
N VAL A 94 0.14 8.22 -2.32
CA VAL A 94 -0.14 7.40 -1.15
C VAL A 94 0.45 6.03 -1.41
N LEU A 95 1.29 5.56 -0.49
CA LEU A 95 1.95 4.26 -0.58
C LEU A 95 1.39 3.34 0.49
N LEU A 96 1.00 2.14 0.10
CA LEU A 96 0.54 1.09 1.00
C LEU A 96 1.35 -0.18 0.77
N ASP A 97 2.19 -0.55 1.71
CA ASP A 97 2.85 -1.84 1.68
C ASP A 97 1.96 -2.90 2.36
N PRO A 98 1.61 -3.98 1.66
CA PRO A 98 0.78 -5.04 2.22
C PRO A 98 1.57 -6.04 3.08
N THR A 99 2.88 -5.81 3.29
CA THR A 99 3.79 -6.65 4.05
C THR A 99 4.38 -5.90 5.23
N ASP A 100 5.30 -6.53 5.97
CA ASP A 100 6.00 -5.90 7.11
C ASP A 100 7.16 -4.98 6.69
N ARG A 101 7.28 -4.67 5.38
CA ARG A 101 8.39 -3.85 4.84
C ARG A 101 8.12 -2.34 4.81
N GLY A 102 6.93 -1.92 5.20
CA GLY A 102 6.51 -0.52 5.11
C GLY A 102 7.39 0.45 5.91
N GLU A 103 7.82 0.09 7.13
CA GLU A 103 8.71 0.93 7.92
C GLU A 103 10.08 1.10 7.25
N THR A 104 10.60 0.02 6.65
CA THR A 104 11.85 0.04 5.90
C THR A 104 11.72 0.92 4.65
N LEU A 105 10.57 0.87 3.97
CA LEU A 105 10.28 1.73 2.83
C LEU A 105 10.27 3.21 3.24
N VAL A 106 9.56 3.57 4.32
CA VAL A 106 9.52 4.95 4.82
C VAL A 106 10.91 5.45 5.17
N ALA A 107 11.71 4.64 5.87
CA ALA A 107 13.08 4.99 6.22
C ALA A 107 13.96 5.21 4.97
N TRP A 108 13.81 4.34 3.98
CA TRP A 108 14.54 4.43 2.70
C TRP A 108 14.18 5.68 1.91
N LEU A 109 12.89 5.94 1.73
CA LEU A 109 12.43 7.13 1.01
C LEU A 109 12.81 8.42 1.74
N GLY A 110 12.72 8.42 3.09
CA GLY A 110 13.19 9.52 3.91
C GLY A 110 14.69 9.78 3.78
N PHE A 111 15.50 8.71 3.71
CA PHE A 111 16.93 8.82 3.42
C PHE A 111 17.18 9.44 2.04
N LEU A 112 16.50 8.96 1.00
CA LEU A 112 16.63 9.49 -0.36
C LEU A 112 16.21 10.96 -0.45
N ALA A 113 15.09 11.32 0.18
CA ALA A 113 14.56 12.69 0.18
C ALA A 113 15.55 13.70 0.79
N ASN A 114 16.38 13.25 1.73
CA ASN A 114 17.39 14.08 2.40
C ASN A 114 18.81 13.85 1.86
N LEU A 115 18.94 13.14 0.73
CA LEU A 115 20.25 12.89 0.14
C LEU A 115 20.89 14.21 -0.35
N GLU A 116 22.08 14.49 0.14
CA GLU A 116 22.91 15.61 -0.31
C GLU A 116 24.32 15.10 -0.64
N GLN A 117 24.79 15.47 -1.81
CA GLN A 117 26.14 15.14 -2.25
C GLN A 117 26.75 16.34 -2.97
N ASP A 118 27.94 16.78 -2.55
CA ASP A 118 28.69 17.88 -3.13
C ASP A 118 27.88 19.19 -3.28
N GLY A 119 27.00 19.47 -2.30
CA GLY A 119 26.11 20.64 -2.32
C GLY A 119 24.91 20.51 -3.26
N CYS A 120 24.69 19.34 -3.84
CA CYS A 120 23.51 19.03 -4.63
C CYS A 120 22.55 18.16 -3.81
N ALA A 121 21.32 18.62 -3.62
CA ALA A 121 20.23 17.90 -2.99
C ALA A 121 19.12 17.64 -4.04
N PRO A 122 19.21 16.55 -4.82
CA PRO A 122 18.35 16.34 -6.00
C PRO A 122 16.87 16.23 -5.66
N TYR A 123 16.55 15.84 -4.44
CA TYR A 123 15.19 15.61 -3.98
C TYR A 123 14.75 16.61 -2.90
N ALA A 124 15.45 17.75 -2.80
CA ALA A 124 15.09 18.80 -1.84
C ALA A 124 13.64 19.26 -2.04
N GLY A 125 12.88 19.30 -0.94
CA GLY A 125 11.45 19.64 -0.97
C GLY A 125 10.50 18.45 -1.10
N THR A 126 11.03 17.22 -1.20
CA THR A 126 10.23 16.02 -1.06
C THR A 126 9.95 15.74 0.41
N GLU A 127 8.69 15.57 0.76
CA GLU A 127 8.26 15.23 2.10
C GLU A 127 7.79 13.77 2.13
N VAL A 128 8.28 13.00 3.10
CA VAL A 128 7.88 11.62 3.34
C VAL A 128 7.30 11.53 4.74
N GLU A 129 6.01 11.30 4.85
CA GLU A 129 5.28 11.26 6.10
C GLU A 129 4.60 9.91 6.31
N SER A 130 4.57 9.43 7.56
CA SER A 130 3.73 8.30 7.91
C SER A 130 2.27 8.75 8.00
N ALA A 131 1.40 8.12 7.24
CA ALA A 131 -0.03 8.38 7.27
C ALA A 131 -0.78 7.58 8.35
N GLN A 132 -0.05 6.83 9.19
CA GLN A 132 -0.63 6.13 10.33
C GLN A 132 -1.32 7.12 11.26
N GLY A 133 -2.60 6.86 11.57
CA GLY A 133 -3.42 7.78 12.36
C GLY A 133 -4.09 8.92 11.60
N MET A 134 -3.72 9.18 10.35
CA MET A 134 -4.40 10.15 9.47
C MET A 134 -5.44 9.46 8.58
N LEU A 135 -5.09 8.30 8.03
CA LEU A 135 -5.98 7.48 7.21
C LEU A 135 -6.04 6.05 7.73
N VAL A 136 -7.18 5.42 7.55
CA VAL A 136 -7.41 4.00 7.83
C VAL A 136 -7.72 3.33 6.51
N PRO A 137 -6.88 2.39 6.03
CA PRO A 137 -7.17 1.59 4.86
C PRO A 137 -8.13 0.46 5.23
N LEU A 138 -9.24 0.36 4.52
CA LEU A 138 -10.16 -0.78 4.56
C LEU A 138 -10.02 -1.54 3.25
N LEU A 139 -9.68 -2.82 3.31
CA LEU A 139 -9.62 -3.70 2.14
C LEU A 139 -10.94 -4.45 2.00
N LEU A 140 -11.65 -4.23 0.91
CA LEU A 140 -12.79 -5.03 0.48
C LEU A 140 -12.37 -5.83 -0.75
N CYS A 141 -12.28 -7.16 -0.61
CA CYS A 141 -11.74 -8.03 -1.64
C CYS A 141 -12.65 -9.24 -1.87
N GLY A 142 -12.87 -9.60 -3.12
CA GLY A 142 -13.65 -10.77 -3.51
C GLY A 142 -14.51 -10.53 -4.74
N ALA A 143 -15.16 -11.57 -5.23
CA ALA A 143 -16.01 -11.52 -6.43
C ALA A 143 -17.20 -10.57 -6.29
N LYS A 144 -17.64 -10.26 -5.07
CA LYS A 144 -18.77 -9.38 -4.76
C LYS A 144 -18.35 -8.00 -4.26
N ALA A 145 -17.06 -7.73 -4.16
CA ALA A 145 -16.56 -6.46 -3.63
C ALA A 145 -17.09 -5.23 -4.41
N ARG A 146 -17.16 -5.33 -5.72
CA ARG A 146 -17.71 -4.26 -6.59
C ARG A 146 -19.21 -4.07 -6.40
N ASP A 147 -19.98 -5.15 -6.29
CA ASP A 147 -21.42 -5.09 -6.08
C ASP A 147 -21.72 -4.40 -4.74
N VAL A 148 -21.02 -4.78 -3.67
CA VAL A 148 -21.16 -4.14 -2.34
C VAL A 148 -20.84 -2.64 -2.41
N LEU A 149 -19.74 -2.23 -3.05
CA LEU A 149 -19.39 -0.81 -3.17
C LEU A 149 -20.36 -0.03 -4.06
N ALA A 150 -20.98 -0.70 -5.04
CA ALA A 150 -21.93 -0.06 -5.94
C ALA A 150 -23.16 0.48 -5.21
N ASP A 151 -23.55 -0.11 -4.07
CA ASP A 151 -24.66 0.35 -3.25
C ASP A 151 -24.39 1.70 -2.55
N TYR A 152 -23.10 2.09 -2.42
CA TYR A 152 -22.69 3.34 -1.77
C TYR A 152 -22.51 4.52 -2.73
N VAL A 153 -22.55 4.29 -4.03
CA VAL A 153 -22.32 5.33 -5.04
C VAL A 153 -23.57 5.59 -5.87
N LYS A 154 -23.66 6.79 -6.44
CA LYS A 154 -24.83 7.14 -7.29
C LYS A 154 -24.89 6.33 -8.57
N SER A 155 -23.72 5.99 -9.11
CA SER A 155 -23.60 5.15 -10.29
C SER A 155 -22.44 4.18 -10.11
N PRO A 156 -22.58 2.88 -10.45
CA PRO A 156 -21.48 1.92 -10.43
C PRO A 156 -20.27 2.35 -11.26
N SER A 157 -20.46 3.23 -12.25
CA SER A 157 -19.38 3.81 -13.06
C SER A 157 -18.48 4.78 -12.30
N ASP A 158 -18.92 5.27 -11.13
CA ASP A 158 -18.14 6.17 -10.27
C ASP A 158 -17.02 5.40 -9.54
N LEU A 159 -17.16 4.06 -9.45
CA LEU A 159 -16.13 3.21 -8.86
C LEU A 159 -14.91 3.08 -9.78
N PRO A 160 -13.69 3.19 -9.23
CA PRO A 160 -12.50 3.04 -10.04
C PRO A 160 -12.38 1.64 -10.65
N ARG A 161 -11.80 1.58 -11.86
CA ARG A 161 -11.42 0.33 -12.51
C ARG A 161 -10.08 -0.17 -11.95
N PRO A 162 -9.72 -1.45 -12.10
CA PRO A 162 -8.41 -1.95 -11.71
C PRO A 162 -7.27 -1.07 -12.21
N GLY A 163 -6.31 -0.76 -11.33
CA GLY A 163 -5.20 0.15 -11.63
C GLY A 163 -5.56 1.65 -11.57
N ARG A 164 -6.73 1.99 -11.01
CA ARG A 164 -7.18 3.37 -10.85
C ARG A 164 -7.48 3.71 -9.40
N VAL A 165 -7.26 4.98 -9.06
CA VAL A 165 -7.62 5.58 -7.78
C VAL A 165 -8.46 6.83 -8.02
N ALA A 166 -9.47 7.04 -7.18
CA ALA A 166 -10.33 8.19 -7.25
C ALA A 166 -10.76 8.65 -5.85
N GLN A 167 -10.95 9.94 -5.68
CA GLN A 167 -11.60 10.50 -4.51
C GLN A 167 -13.12 10.52 -4.77
N ILE A 168 -13.86 9.71 -4.04
CA ILE A 168 -15.31 9.56 -4.21
C ILE A 168 -16.01 9.61 -2.85
N LYS A 169 -17.32 9.81 -2.89
CA LYS A 169 -18.18 9.67 -1.71
C LYS A 169 -18.83 8.31 -1.71
N LEU A 170 -18.63 7.57 -0.62
CA LEU A 170 -19.42 6.40 -0.29
C LEU A 170 -20.54 6.87 0.65
N ASP A 171 -21.76 6.93 0.15
CA ASP A 171 -22.88 7.70 0.76
C ASP A 171 -22.48 9.18 1.00
N SER A 172 -22.29 9.56 2.25
CA SER A 172 -21.84 10.90 2.64
C SER A 172 -20.36 10.98 3.01
N ILE A 173 -19.66 9.85 3.07
CA ILE A 173 -18.26 9.75 3.55
C ILE A 173 -17.32 9.96 2.36
N LEU A 174 -16.48 10.98 2.45
CA LEU A 174 -15.44 11.22 1.45
C LEU A 174 -14.28 10.23 1.67
N CYS A 175 -13.97 9.45 0.65
CA CYS A 175 -12.93 8.42 0.66
C CYS A 175 -12.00 8.58 -0.53
N VAL A 176 -10.77 8.12 -0.39
CA VAL A 176 -9.91 7.77 -1.51
C VAL A 176 -10.07 6.27 -1.75
N VAL A 177 -10.54 5.89 -2.93
CA VAL A 177 -10.78 4.49 -3.28
C VAL A 177 -9.86 4.09 -4.41
N ALA A 178 -9.06 3.06 -4.19
CA ALA A 178 -8.20 2.45 -5.20
C ALA A 178 -8.69 1.05 -5.53
N ALA A 179 -8.79 0.73 -6.81
CA ALA A 179 -8.98 -0.64 -7.27
C ALA A 179 -7.61 -1.23 -7.61
N ALA A 180 -7.09 -2.10 -6.75
CA ALA A 180 -5.78 -2.71 -6.93
C ALA A 180 -5.78 -3.60 -8.20
N PRO A 181 -4.73 -3.52 -9.04
CA PRO A 181 -4.60 -4.36 -10.21
C PRO A 181 -4.18 -5.78 -9.80
N LEU A 182 -5.15 -6.66 -9.57
CA LEU A 182 -4.88 -8.07 -9.27
C LEU A 182 -4.72 -8.88 -10.55
N PRO A 183 -3.85 -9.92 -10.55
CA PRO A 183 -3.63 -10.77 -11.71
C PRO A 183 -4.79 -11.76 -11.98
N HIS A 184 -5.71 -11.90 -11.03
CA HIS A 184 -6.80 -12.88 -11.11
C HIS A 184 -8.09 -12.23 -11.61
N ALA A 185 -8.62 -12.72 -12.73
CA ALA A 185 -9.91 -12.30 -13.26
C ALA A 185 -11.07 -12.71 -12.32
N GLY A 186 -12.06 -11.83 -12.18
CA GLY A 186 -13.26 -12.09 -11.38
C GLY A 186 -13.11 -11.85 -9.88
N VAL A 187 -11.98 -11.32 -9.43
CA VAL A 187 -11.77 -10.86 -8.05
C VAL A 187 -11.39 -9.39 -8.08
N ASP A 188 -12.20 -8.55 -7.48
CA ASP A 188 -11.87 -7.14 -7.24
C ASP A 188 -11.25 -6.97 -5.85
N ALA A 189 -10.29 -6.07 -5.72
CA ALA A 189 -9.73 -5.61 -4.45
C ALA A 189 -9.78 -4.10 -4.40
N PHE A 190 -10.63 -3.58 -3.53
CA PHE A 190 -10.75 -2.14 -3.29
C PHE A 190 -10.11 -1.79 -1.96
N LEU A 191 -9.19 -0.83 -2.01
CA LEU A 191 -8.65 -0.17 -0.83
C LEU A 191 -9.40 1.14 -0.65
N VAL A 192 -10.11 1.24 0.47
CA VAL A 192 -10.90 2.41 0.84
C VAL A 192 -10.17 3.12 1.98
N PHE A 193 -9.57 4.26 1.67
CA PHE A 193 -8.87 5.09 2.64
C PHE A 193 -9.84 6.13 3.20
N VAL A 194 -10.00 6.10 4.51
CA VAL A 194 -10.99 6.93 5.22
C VAL A 194 -10.38 7.51 6.50
N SER A 195 -10.90 8.63 6.97
CA SER A 195 -10.44 9.19 8.24
C SER A 195 -10.75 8.25 9.42
N PRO A 196 -9.94 8.27 10.49
CA PRO A 196 -10.17 7.42 11.67
C PRO A 196 -11.58 7.58 12.26
N ALA A 197 -12.14 8.80 12.24
CA ALA A 197 -13.47 9.09 12.75
C ALA A 197 -14.59 8.38 11.98
N GLN A 198 -14.38 8.09 10.69
CA GLN A 198 -15.37 7.46 9.81
C GLN A 198 -15.12 5.95 9.62
N ALA A 199 -13.93 5.47 9.99
CA ALA A 199 -13.53 4.08 9.74
C ALA A 199 -14.48 3.06 10.38
N THR A 200 -14.86 3.27 11.64
CA THR A 200 -15.78 2.37 12.36
C THR A 200 -17.17 2.35 11.72
N ILE A 201 -17.65 3.51 11.26
CA ILE A 201 -18.97 3.62 10.61
C ILE A 201 -18.97 2.80 9.32
N LEU A 202 -17.97 3.01 8.48
CA LEU A 202 -17.88 2.34 7.19
C LEU A 202 -17.61 0.83 7.36
N TRP A 203 -16.78 0.45 8.32
CA TRP A 203 -16.54 -0.96 8.68
C TRP A 203 -17.83 -1.69 9.04
N ARG A 204 -18.63 -1.12 9.97
CA ARG A 204 -19.93 -1.69 10.37
C ARG A 204 -20.91 -1.74 9.21
N SER A 205 -20.91 -0.70 8.38
CA SER A 205 -21.76 -0.64 7.20
C SER A 205 -21.44 -1.76 6.21
N PHE A 206 -20.15 -2.00 5.91
CA PHE A 206 -19.76 -3.13 5.05
C PHE A 206 -20.17 -4.47 5.64
N LEU A 207 -20.01 -4.67 6.95
CA LEU A 207 -20.41 -5.92 7.61
C LEU A 207 -21.92 -6.13 7.71
N SER A 208 -22.76 -5.16 7.33
CA SER A 208 -24.20 -5.35 7.24
C SER A 208 -24.64 -6.15 6.01
N PHE A 209 -23.77 -6.29 5.02
CA PHE A 209 -24.04 -7.13 3.85
C PHE A 209 -23.76 -8.60 4.19
N GLN A 210 -24.68 -9.48 3.76
CA GLN A 210 -24.52 -10.93 4.01
C GLN A 210 -23.31 -11.54 3.32
N GLU A 211 -22.89 -10.94 2.20
CA GLU A 211 -21.75 -11.34 1.38
C GLU A 211 -20.40 -10.93 2.00
N VAL A 212 -20.40 -10.04 2.99
CA VAL A 212 -19.18 -9.52 3.61
C VAL A 212 -18.93 -10.21 4.94
N SER A 213 -17.76 -10.83 5.03
CA SER A 213 -17.27 -11.43 6.27
C SER A 213 -15.99 -10.72 6.73
N PRO A 214 -15.80 -10.53 8.03
CA PRO A 214 -14.56 -9.96 8.54
C PRO A 214 -13.40 -10.92 8.25
N ALA A 215 -12.28 -10.37 7.80
CA ALA A 215 -11.05 -11.09 7.53
C ALA A 215 -9.90 -10.51 8.35
N GLY A 216 -9.02 -11.37 8.83
CA GLY A 216 -7.89 -10.97 9.62
C GLY A 216 -6.57 -10.94 8.86
N THR A 217 -5.49 -10.59 9.60
CA THR A 217 -4.13 -10.51 9.03
C THR A 217 -3.66 -11.84 8.45
N VAL A 218 -4.03 -12.97 9.04
CA VAL A 218 -3.71 -14.30 8.49
C VAL A 218 -4.33 -14.52 7.11
N ILE A 219 -5.58 -14.06 6.90
CA ILE A 219 -6.22 -14.12 5.59
C ILE A 219 -5.57 -13.13 4.64
N LEU A 220 -5.24 -11.92 5.10
CA LEU A 220 -4.53 -10.92 4.30
C LEU A 220 -3.16 -11.43 3.85
N ASP A 221 -2.35 -11.98 4.74
CA ASP A 221 -1.05 -12.58 4.42
C ASP A 221 -1.19 -13.68 3.37
N LYS A 222 -2.19 -14.55 3.53
CA LYS A 222 -2.49 -15.58 2.54
C LYS A 222 -2.91 -15.00 1.19
N LEU A 223 -3.72 -13.95 1.17
CA LEU A 223 -4.12 -13.27 -0.07
C LEU A 223 -2.91 -12.64 -0.77
N VAL A 224 -2.00 -12.02 -0.01
CA VAL A 224 -0.77 -11.43 -0.55
C VAL A 224 0.14 -12.52 -1.12
N ARG A 225 0.47 -13.55 -0.31
CA ARG A 225 1.39 -14.63 -0.72
C ARG A 225 0.89 -15.42 -1.93
N GLN A 226 -0.39 -15.73 -1.97
CA GLN A 226 -0.97 -16.57 -3.02
C GLN A 226 -1.62 -15.78 -4.15
N GLY A 227 -2.06 -14.56 -3.87
CA GLY A 227 -2.76 -13.71 -4.83
C GLY A 227 -1.85 -12.85 -5.70
N LEU A 228 -0.61 -12.61 -5.28
CA LEU A 228 0.33 -11.77 -6.01
C LEU A 228 1.53 -12.62 -6.47
N PRO A 229 1.98 -12.50 -7.73
CA PRO A 229 3.10 -13.27 -8.26
C PRO A 229 4.41 -13.11 -7.45
N TRP A 230 4.58 -11.97 -6.79
CA TRP A 230 5.72 -11.63 -5.94
C TRP A 230 5.44 -11.78 -4.44
N GLY A 231 4.22 -12.17 -4.08
CA GLY A 231 3.73 -12.12 -2.70
C GLY A 231 4.58 -12.92 -1.74
N GLU A 232 4.98 -14.13 -2.12
CA GLU A 232 5.86 -14.98 -1.30
C GLU A 232 7.24 -14.36 -1.10
N ALA A 233 7.83 -13.80 -2.17
CA ALA A 233 9.10 -13.11 -2.10
C ALA A 233 9.02 -11.84 -1.23
N ALA A 234 8.00 -11.00 -1.43
CA ALA A 234 7.82 -9.76 -0.68
C ALA A 234 7.53 -10.00 0.80
N SER A 235 6.86 -11.09 1.14
CA SER A 235 6.56 -11.47 2.54
C SER A 235 7.73 -12.13 3.27
N SER A 236 8.84 -12.40 2.59
CA SER A 236 10.05 -12.91 3.24
C SER A 236 10.71 -11.81 4.07
N LEU A 237 11.08 -12.11 5.31
CA LEU A 237 11.82 -11.18 6.19
C LEU A 237 13.30 -11.00 5.78
N GLY A 238 13.81 -11.88 4.93
CA GLY A 238 15.20 -11.85 4.47
C GLY A 238 15.44 -10.87 3.32
N ARG A 239 16.69 -10.82 2.88
CA ARG A 239 17.09 -10.13 1.65
C ARG A 239 16.48 -10.83 0.46
N VAL A 240 15.83 -10.08 -0.41
CA VAL A 240 15.13 -10.57 -1.59
C VAL A 240 15.79 -9.99 -2.84
N GLU A 241 16.34 -10.86 -3.67
CA GLU A 241 17.02 -10.49 -4.92
C GLU A 241 16.36 -11.24 -6.08
N PRO A 242 15.24 -10.75 -6.61
CA PRO A 242 14.47 -11.47 -7.63
C PRO A 242 15.19 -11.52 -8.97
N GLY A 243 16.11 -10.61 -9.23
CA GLY A 243 16.75 -10.42 -10.53
C GLY A 243 15.81 -9.80 -11.57
N GLN A 244 16.40 -9.43 -12.70
CA GLN A 244 15.69 -8.78 -13.81
C GLN A 244 14.58 -9.66 -14.40
N GLU A 245 14.85 -10.95 -14.57
CA GLU A 245 13.92 -11.91 -15.18
C GLU A 245 12.63 -12.03 -14.37
N ALA A 246 12.73 -12.17 -13.04
CA ALA A 246 11.58 -12.29 -12.16
C ALA A 246 10.77 -10.99 -12.13
N LEU A 247 11.41 -9.82 -11.97
CA LEU A 247 10.72 -8.53 -11.98
C LEU A 247 9.98 -8.29 -13.31
N SER A 248 10.59 -8.67 -14.43
CA SER A 248 9.97 -8.60 -15.76
C SER A 248 8.80 -9.57 -15.90
N ALA A 249 8.94 -10.81 -15.43
CA ALA A 249 7.87 -11.80 -15.45
C ALA A 249 6.68 -11.40 -14.56
N TRP A 250 6.92 -10.69 -13.48
CA TRP A 250 5.88 -10.11 -12.64
C TRP A 250 5.22 -8.86 -13.23
N GLY A 251 5.78 -8.32 -14.32
CA GLY A 251 5.30 -7.07 -14.93
C GLY A 251 5.62 -5.81 -14.10
N LEU A 252 6.64 -5.89 -13.27
CA LEU A 252 7.02 -4.86 -12.30
C LEU A 252 8.30 -4.09 -12.68
N LEU A 253 8.85 -4.33 -13.87
CA LEU A 253 10.07 -3.68 -14.34
C LEU A 253 9.78 -2.83 -15.58
N ARG A 254 10.15 -1.54 -15.54
CA ARG A 254 10.09 -0.66 -16.70
C ARG A 254 11.29 -0.89 -17.64
N PRO A 255 11.17 -0.50 -18.91
CA PRO A 255 12.19 -0.80 -19.91
C PRO A 255 13.44 0.08 -19.82
N ASP A 256 13.35 1.27 -19.21
CA ASP A 256 14.50 2.14 -18.98
C ASP A 256 15.29 1.72 -17.73
N SER A 257 16.45 2.32 -17.53
CA SER A 257 17.34 2.03 -16.41
C SER A 257 17.52 3.24 -15.47
N ASP A 258 16.62 4.21 -15.53
CA ASP A 258 16.70 5.43 -14.73
C ASP A 258 16.02 5.25 -13.37
N PHE A 259 16.52 4.28 -12.59
CA PHE A 259 16.08 4.01 -11.23
C PHE A 259 17.22 3.47 -10.37
N ILE A 260 17.09 3.59 -9.05
CA ILE A 260 18.07 3.09 -8.10
C ILE A 260 18.11 1.56 -8.16
N GLY A 261 19.34 1.02 -8.21
CA GLY A 261 19.58 -0.42 -8.33
C GLY A 261 19.66 -0.93 -9.77
N ALA A 262 19.35 -0.11 -10.79
CA ALA A 262 19.37 -0.52 -12.19
C ALA A 262 20.72 -1.12 -12.62
N ARG A 263 21.84 -0.50 -12.22
CA ARG A 263 23.19 -0.99 -12.58
C ARG A 263 23.45 -2.40 -12.06
N ALA A 264 23.12 -2.64 -10.80
CA ALA A 264 23.29 -3.97 -10.20
C ALA A 264 22.34 -4.98 -10.81
N LEU A 265 21.07 -4.59 -11.01
CA LEU A 265 20.03 -5.44 -11.60
C LEU A 265 20.38 -5.89 -13.03
N LEU A 266 20.90 -4.97 -13.84
CA LEU A 266 21.21 -5.22 -15.26
C LEU A 266 22.63 -5.74 -15.49
N GLY A 267 23.41 -6.00 -14.41
CA GLY A 267 24.78 -6.48 -14.51
C GLY A 267 25.75 -5.49 -15.15
N GLN A 268 25.41 -4.21 -15.21
CA GLN A 268 26.28 -3.15 -15.70
C GLN A 268 27.30 -2.81 -14.58
N ARG A 269 28.57 -3.15 -14.82
CA ARG A 269 29.69 -2.80 -13.95
C ARG A 269 30.24 -1.41 -14.23
#